data_00ccd3fcdba90b56d3808561accccff0
#
_entry.id   00ccd3fcdba90b56d3808561accccff0
#
_cell.length_a   1.000
_cell.length_b   1.000
_cell.length_c   1.000
_cell.angle_alpha   90.00
_cell.angle_beta   90.00
_cell.angle_gamma   90.00
#
_symmetry.space_group_name_H-M   'P 1'
#
loop_
_entity.id
_entity.type
_entity.pdbx_description
1 polymer ?
#
loop_
_entity_poly.entity_id
_entity_poly.type
_entity_poly.pdbx_seq_one_letter_code
_entity_poly.pdbx_strand_id
1 'polypeptide(L)'
;MAKSKNHEYVVVTYLFLALFIALIGYFIYFMVFQSESFINNPYNSLQNLFSEYVVRGDIESADGYTLATTKTDSDGNETRSYPYKDLFAHAVGYTGHGKFGLENQANFLLLRSHSMYANQLLNDIKGEKNPGDTVVTTLNYKLQQTAYDALGSHDGAVIVMEPSTGKILAMVSKPAFDP
;
A
#
# COMPACT_ATOMS: atom_id res chain seq x y z
N MET A 1 -43.60 -2.67 51.75
CA MET A 1 -43.01 -2.96 50.40
C MET A 1 -41.76 -2.12 50.24
N ALA A 2 -40.57 -2.69 50.42
CA ALA A 2 -39.32 -2.02 50.23
C ALA A 2 -39.07 -1.88 48.70
N LYS A 3 -39.25 -0.68 48.16
CA LYS A 3 -38.96 -0.35 46.77
C LYS A 3 -37.47 -0.40 46.58
N SER A 4 -37.04 -1.28 45.69
CA SER A 4 -35.66 -1.76 45.50
C SER A 4 -34.62 -0.63 45.43
N LYS A 5 -33.67 -0.64 46.35
CA LYS A 5 -32.40 0.11 46.32
C LYS A 5 -31.54 -0.19 45.07
N ASN A 6 -31.97 -1.09 44.20
CA ASN A 6 -31.20 -1.57 43.06
C ASN A 6 -31.45 -0.78 41.76
N HIS A 7 -32.41 0.15 41.75
CA HIS A 7 -32.72 0.90 40.52
C HIS A 7 -31.53 1.78 40.04
N GLU A 8 -30.84 2.39 40.97
CA GLU A 8 -29.69 3.24 40.65
C GLU A 8 -28.54 2.40 40.05
N TYR A 9 -28.25 1.22 40.61
CA TYR A 9 -27.26 0.30 40.07
C TYR A 9 -27.65 -0.21 38.69
N VAL A 10 -28.90 -0.52 38.45
CA VAL A 10 -29.42 -0.97 37.16
C VAL A 10 -29.27 0.13 36.10
N VAL A 11 -29.59 1.38 36.43
CA VAL A 11 -29.43 2.52 35.51
C VAL A 11 -27.97 2.69 35.14
N VAL A 12 -27.05 2.66 36.12
CA VAL A 12 -25.60 2.77 35.87
C VAL A 12 -25.11 1.63 35.00
N THR A 13 -25.56 0.39 35.25
CA THR A 13 -25.20 -0.77 34.47
C THR A 13 -25.63 -0.62 33.01
N TYR A 14 -26.85 -0.18 32.72
CA TYR A 14 -27.31 0.05 31.36
C TYR A 14 -26.56 1.22 30.68
N LEU A 15 -26.19 2.26 31.43
CA LEU A 15 -25.39 3.35 30.91
C LEU A 15 -24.00 2.84 30.45
N PHE A 16 -23.32 2.05 31.29
CA PHE A 16 -22.05 1.45 30.92
C PHE A 16 -22.19 0.49 29.74
N LEU A 17 -23.23 -0.34 29.70
CA LEU A 17 -23.52 -1.23 28.61
C LEU A 17 -23.69 -0.45 27.29
N ALA A 18 -24.46 0.64 27.33
CA ALA A 18 -24.63 1.51 26.15
C ALA A 18 -23.32 2.14 25.68
N LEU A 19 -22.45 2.59 26.60
CA LEU A 19 -21.13 3.11 26.29
C LEU A 19 -20.24 2.04 25.64
N PHE A 20 -20.24 0.80 26.15
CA PHE A 20 -19.48 -0.29 25.55
C PHE A 20 -19.98 -0.65 24.13
N ILE A 21 -21.30 -0.70 23.94
CA ILE A 21 -21.88 -0.92 22.61
C ILE A 21 -21.50 0.21 21.65
N ALA A 22 -21.55 1.46 22.09
CA ALA A 22 -21.13 2.61 21.28
C ALA A 22 -19.63 2.54 20.91
N LEU A 23 -18.79 2.13 21.86
CA LEU A 23 -17.36 1.95 21.65
C LEU A 23 -17.09 0.84 20.62
N ILE A 24 -17.75 -0.31 20.75
CA ILE A 24 -17.64 -1.41 19.79
C ILE A 24 -18.09 -0.95 18.40
N GLY A 25 -19.21 -0.26 18.29
CA GLY A 25 -19.72 0.30 17.04
C GLY A 25 -18.72 1.28 16.40
N TYR A 26 -18.10 2.14 17.20
CA TYR A 26 -17.08 3.06 16.74
C TYR A 26 -15.82 2.31 16.25
N PHE A 27 -15.36 1.26 16.94
CA PHE A 27 -14.23 0.45 16.48
C PHE A 27 -14.52 -0.25 15.16
N ILE A 28 -15.72 -0.82 15.00
CA ILE A 28 -16.12 -1.44 13.73
C ILE A 28 -16.12 -0.38 12.61
N TYR A 29 -16.73 0.79 12.86
CA TYR A 29 -16.71 1.89 11.90
C TYR A 29 -15.28 2.31 11.52
N PHE A 30 -14.41 2.48 12.52
CA PHE A 30 -13.02 2.83 12.30
C PHE A 30 -12.28 1.78 11.46
N MET A 31 -12.45 0.48 11.79
CA MET A 31 -11.79 -0.61 11.05
C MET A 31 -12.24 -0.69 9.58
N VAL A 32 -13.54 -0.45 9.33
CA VAL A 32 -14.10 -0.60 7.97
C VAL A 32 -13.85 0.63 7.10
N PHE A 33 -13.93 1.84 7.67
CA PHE A 33 -13.94 3.07 6.87
C PHE A 33 -12.69 3.94 7.00
N GLN A 34 -11.96 3.85 8.12
CA GLN A 34 -10.83 4.76 8.37
C GLN A 34 -9.46 4.09 8.42
N SER A 35 -9.40 2.76 8.61
CA SER A 35 -8.13 2.06 8.81
C SER A 35 -7.16 2.24 7.63
N GLU A 36 -7.63 2.17 6.39
CA GLU A 36 -6.80 2.39 5.20
C GLU A 36 -6.15 3.77 5.18
N SER A 37 -6.91 4.80 5.51
CA SER A 37 -6.41 6.18 5.54
C SER A 37 -5.32 6.37 6.61
N PHE A 38 -5.47 5.71 7.77
CA PHE A 38 -4.47 5.75 8.83
C PHE A 38 -3.22 4.94 8.51
N ILE A 39 -3.39 3.75 7.94
CA ILE A 39 -2.29 2.85 7.58
C ILE A 39 -1.44 3.47 6.47
N ASN A 40 -2.08 4.03 5.43
CA ASN A 40 -1.41 4.61 4.27
C ASN A 40 -0.97 6.06 4.47
N ASN A 41 -1.12 6.62 5.68
CA ASN A 41 -0.68 7.98 5.95
C ASN A 41 0.85 8.09 5.82
N PRO A 42 1.41 9.00 4.99
CA PRO A 42 2.85 9.17 4.81
C PRO A 42 3.61 9.51 6.11
N TYR A 43 2.91 10.08 7.09
CA TYR A 43 3.46 10.41 8.41
C TYR A 43 3.40 9.25 9.42
N ASN A 44 2.90 8.08 9.00
CA ASN A 44 2.82 6.92 9.88
C ASN A 44 4.23 6.31 10.06
N SER A 45 4.87 6.60 11.19
CA SER A 45 6.21 6.10 11.52
C SER A 45 6.28 4.56 11.67
N LEU A 46 5.15 3.88 11.90
CA LEU A 46 5.11 2.41 11.92
C LEU A 46 5.54 1.80 10.57
N GLN A 47 5.31 2.49 9.47
CA GLN A 47 5.77 2.04 8.15
C GLN A 47 7.31 1.97 8.06
N ASN A 48 8.00 2.85 8.76
CA ASN A 48 9.47 2.83 8.80
C ASN A 48 9.99 1.64 9.61
N LEU A 49 9.29 1.25 10.68
CA LEU A 49 9.64 0.06 11.46
C LEU A 49 9.51 -1.22 10.62
N PHE A 50 8.48 -1.34 9.78
CA PHE A 50 8.36 -2.50 8.89
C PHE A 50 9.50 -2.59 7.87
N SER A 51 10.03 -1.49 7.40
CA SER A 51 11.17 -1.48 6.47
C SER A 51 12.49 -1.97 7.09
N GLU A 52 12.58 -2.03 8.43
CA GLU A 52 13.73 -2.62 9.12
C GLU A 52 13.71 -4.17 9.06
N TYR A 53 12.53 -4.78 8.94
CA TYR A 53 12.33 -6.23 8.97
C TYR A 53 11.94 -6.83 7.64
N VAL A 54 11.51 -6.01 6.68
CA VAL A 54 10.97 -6.47 5.40
C VAL A 54 11.64 -5.72 4.25
N VAL A 55 12.18 -6.46 3.29
CA VAL A 55 12.62 -5.92 2.00
C VAL A 55 11.38 -5.54 1.22
N ARG A 56 11.29 -4.29 0.75
CA ARG A 56 10.13 -3.79 0.02
C ARG A 56 9.83 -4.63 -1.21
N GLY A 57 8.60 -5.14 -1.32
CA GLY A 57 8.14 -6.01 -2.40
C GLY A 57 8.07 -5.33 -3.77
N ASP A 58 7.84 -6.11 -4.80
CA ASP A 58 7.81 -5.66 -6.18
C ASP A 58 6.45 -5.09 -6.59
N ILE A 59 6.45 -4.18 -7.57
CA ILE A 59 5.26 -3.75 -8.29
C ILE A 59 5.34 -4.31 -9.70
N GLU A 60 4.31 -5.04 -10.12
CA GLU A 60 4.26 -5.69 -11.42
C GLU A 60 3.07 -5.19 -12.25
N SER A 61 3.22 -5.21 -13.56
CA SER A 61 2.12 -5.01 -14.51
C SER A 61 1.27 -6.27 -14.63
N ALA A 62 0.05 -6.13 -15.18
CA ALA A 62 -0.85 -7.27 -15.41
C ALA A 62 -0.29 -8.30 -16.39
N ASP A 63 0.63 -7.89 -17.26
CA ASP A 63 1.31 -8.73 -18.24
C ASP A 63 2.72 -9.21 -17.78
N GLY A 64 3.01 -9.12 -16.47
CA GLY A 64 4.17 -9.75 -15.83
C GLY A 64 5.48 -8.98 -15.92
N TYR A 65 5.46 -7.69 -16.25
CA TYR A 65 6.66 -6.85 -16.22
C TYR A 65 6.86 -6.23 -14.85
N THR A 66 8.07 -6.31 -14.32
CA THR A 66 8.44 -5.69 -13.03
C THR A 66 8.62 -4.19 -13.21
N LEU A 67 7.69 -3.40 -12.64
CA LEU A 67 7.68 -1.94 -12.76
C LEU A 67 8.55 -1.26 -11.69
N ALA A 68 8.62 -1.85 -10.51
CA ALA A 68 9.50 -1.43 -9.43
C ALA A 68 9.97 -2.64 -8.63
N THR A 69 11.26 -2.68 -8.28
CA THR A 69 11.87 -3.77 -7.50
C THR A 69 12.91 -3.22 -6.54
N THR A 70 13.19 -3.96 -5.46
CA THR A 70 14.25 -3.62 -4.51
C THR A 70 15.45 -4.53 -4.74
N LYS A 71 16.60 -3.94 -4.98
CA LYS A 71 17.87 -4.65 -5.09
C LYS A 71 18.65 -4.48 -3.80
N THR A 72 19.11 -5.59 -3.23
CA THR A 72 20.01 -5.59 -2.07
C THR A 72 21.42 -5.89 -2.57
N ASP A 73 22.37 -5.06 -2.21
CA ASP A 73 23.79 -5.29 -2.52
C ASP A 73 24.45 -6.27 -1.52
N SER A 74 25.75 -6.58 -1.75
CA SER A 74 26.51 -7.48 -0.87
C SER A 74 26.69 -6.95 0.55
N ASP A 75 26.54 -5.66 0.74
CA ASP A 75 26.71 -4.98 2.02
C ASP A 75 25.36 -4.83 2.77
N GLY A 76 24.26 -5.33 2.16
CA GLY A 76 22.91 -5.27 2.73
C GLY A 76 22.17 -3.97 2.48
N ASN A 77 22.72 -3.04 1.67
CA ASN A 77 22.02 -1.80 1.33
C ASN A 77 20.94 -2.05 0.31
N GLU A 78 19.77 -1.54 0.55
CA GLU A 78 18.61 -1.66 -0.31
C GLU A 78 18.47 -0.44 -1.23
N THR A 79 18.37 -0.69 -2.52
CA THR A 79 18.14 0.34 -3.52
C THR A 79 16.87 0.02 -4.31
N ARG A 80 15.90 0.95 -4.31
CA ARG A 80 14.70 0.84 -5.13
C ARG A 80 15.06 1.13 -6.59
N SER A 81 14.63 0.27 -7.50
CA SER A 81 14.93 0.34 -8.92
C SER A 81 13.65 0.36 -9.74
N TYR A 82 13.59 1.24 -10.72
CA TYR A 82 12.47 1.42 -11.65
C TYR A 82 12.96 1.11 -13.08
N PRO A 83 12.81 -0.15 -13.55
CA PRO A 83 13.40 -0.59 -14.82
C PRO A 83 12.95 0.23 -16.04
N TYR A 84 11.73 0.76 -16.00
CA TYR A 84 11.12 1.50 -17.12
C TYR A 84 11.06 3.01 -16.90
N LYS A 85 11.72 3.51 -15.86
CA LYS A 85 11.94 4.94 -15.59
C LYS A 85 10.69 5.80 -15.82
N ASP A 86 10.82 6.79 -16.69
CA ASP A 86 9.82 7.81 -17.05
C ASP A 86 8.52 7.24 -17.63
N LEU A 87 8.57 6.06 -18.25
CA LEU A 87 7.38 5.42 -18.83
C LEU A 87 6.26 5.17 -17.82
N PHE A 88 6.60 4.80 -16.59
CA PHE A 88 5.65 4.50 -15.51
C PHE A 88 5.72 5.48 -14.34
N ALA A 89 6.55 6.53 -14.43
CA ALA A 89 6.83 7.43 -13.33
C ALA A 89 5.57 8.00 -12.65
N HIS A 90 4.60 8.45 -13.43
CA HIS A 90 3.37 9.05 -12.89
C HIS A 90 2.42 8.02 -12.27
N ALA A 91 2.40 6.78 -12.74
CA ALA A 91 1.55 5.72 -12.21
C ALA A 91 2.19 5.05 -11.00
N VAL A 92 3.43 4.59 -11.15
CA VAL A 92 4.17 3.88 -10.09
C VAL A 92 4.65 4.85 -9.01
N GLY A 93 5.19 5.99 -9.39
CA GLY A 93 5.73 6.98 -8.48
C GLY A 93 7.15 6.67 -8.02
N TYR A 94 7.52 7.16 -6.84
CA TYR A 94 8.86 7.05 -6.27
C TYR A 94 8.82 6.97 -4.73
N THR A 95 9.97 6.60 -4.11
CA THR A 95 10.13 6.48 -2.66
C THR A 95 11.26 7.34 -2.07
N GLY A 96 12.09 7.98 -2.88
CA GLY A 96 13.34 8.62 -2.43
C GLY A 96 13.17 9.89 -1.60
N HIS A 97 12.32 10.82 -2.00
CA HIS A 97 12.06 12.10 -1.32
C HIS A 97 10.59 12.24 -0.93
N GLY A 98 10.10 11.31 -0.16
CA GLY A 98 8.70 11.09 0.12
C GLY A 98 8.19 9.87 -0.64
N LYS A 99 6.87 9.70 -0.72
CA LYS A 99 6.24 8.61 -1.45
C LYS A 99 5.14 9.18 -2.33
N PHE A 100 5.09 8.73 -3.58
CA PHE A 100 4.10 9.19 -4.55
C PHE A 100 3.55 8.00 -5.36
N GLY A 101 2.37 8.15 -5.96
CA GLY A 101 1.75 7.15 -6.83
C GLY A 101 1.42 5.84 -6.13
N LEU A 102 1.56 4.73 -6.83
CA LEU A 102 1.34 3.37 -6.29
C LEU A 102 2.33 3.03 -5.16
N GLU A 103 3.55 3.56 -5.21
CA GLU A 103 4.53 3.41 -4.13
C GLU A 103 4.00 3.92 -2.79
N ASN A 104 3.21 4.99 -2.79
CA ASN A 104 2.57 5.50 -1.59
C ASN A 104 1.29 4.72 -1.24
N GLN A 105 0.41 4.49 -2.20
CA GLN A 105 -0.89 3.84 -1.96
C GLN A 105 -0.74 2.38 -1.54
N ALA A 106 0.18 1.65 -2.16
CA ALA A 106 0.45 0.26 -1.86
C ALA A 106 1.55 0.05 -0.80
N ASN A 107 2.03 1.12 -0.15
CA ASN A 107 3.18 1.06 0.75
C ASN A 107 3.05 0.01 1.84
N PHE A 108 1.88 -0.11 2.46
CA PHE A 108 1.63 -1.12 3.49
C PHE A 108 1.68 -2.55 2.93
N LEU A 109 1.13 -2.77 1.73
CA LEU A 109 1.15 -4.08 1.06
C LEU A 109 2.59 -4.47 0.72
N LEU A 110 3.37 -3.55 0.17
CA LEU A 110 4.77 -3.77 -0.21
C LEU A 110 5.70 -4.02 0.98
N LEU A 111 5.32 -3.58 2.19
CA LEU A 111 6.07 -3.80 3.43
C LEU A 111 5.48 -4.92 4.30
N ARG A 112 4.44 -5.61 3.83
CA ARG A 112 3.87 -6.77 4.49
C ARG A 112 4.48 -8.04 3.89
N SER A 113 4.78 -9.03 4.72
CA SER A 113 5.28 -10.32 4.26
C SER A 113 4.28 -11.42 4.59
N HIS A 114 3.84 -12.17 3.57
CA HIS A 114 3.04 -13.38 3.71
C HIS A 114 3.89 -14.65 3.56
N SER A 115 5.22 -14.55 3.65
CA SER A 115 6.07 -15.71 3.66
C SER A 115 5.68 -16.68 4.79
N MET A 116 5.85 -17.97 4.57
CA MET A 116 5.54 -19.00 5.60
C MET A 116 6.29 -18.68 6.89
N TYR A 117 5.63 -18.84 8.03
CA TYR A 117 6.23 -18.60 9.37
C TYR A 117 7.59 -19.30 9.57
N ALA A 118 7.76 -20.48 8.98
CA ALA A 118 9.03 -21.20 9.03
C ALA A 118 10.17 -20.45 8.33
N ASN A 119 9.88 -19.81 7.19
CA ASN A 119 10.87 -19.01 6.46
C ASN A 119 11.16 -17.70 7.18
N GLN A 120 10.14 -17.07 7.76
CA GLN A 120 10.32 -15.86 8.57
C GLN A 120 11.25 -16.15 9.76
N LEU A 121 11.00 -17.25 10.48
CA LEU A 121 11.85 -17.66 11.60
C LEU A 121 13.30 -17.98 11.18
N LEU A 122 13.48 -18.60 10.02
CA LEU A 122 14.82 -18.90 9.48
C LEU A 122 15.55 -17.61 9.09
N ASN A 123 14.86 -16.64 8.48
CA ASN A 123 15.43 -15.34 8.12
C ASN A 123 15.79 -14.56 9.38
N ASP A 124 14.91 -14.56 10.40
CA ASP A 124 15.18 -13.87 11.67
C ASP A 124 16.43 -14.46 12.37
N ILE A 125 16.61 -15.80 12.34
CA ILE A 125 17.79 -16.48 12.90
C ILE A 125 19.07 -16.09 12.12
N LYS A 126 18.96 -15.92 10.80
CA LYS A 126 20.09 -15.51 9.94
C LYS A 126 20.37 -14.00 9.98
N GLY A 127 19.47 -13.20 10.54
CA GLY A 127 19.54 -11.74 10.48
C GLY A 127 19.22 -11.19 9.09
N GLU A 128 18.49 -11.95 8.26
CA GLU A 128 18.03 -11.56 6.94
C GLU A 128 16.61 -10.98 7.01
N LYS A 129 16.31 -9.94 6.20
CA LYS A 129 14.97 -9.40 6.12
C LYS A 129 14.03 -10.34 5.36
N ASN A 130 12.75 -10.30 5.70
CA ASN A 130 11.73 -11.04 4.97
C ASN A 130 11.34 -10.33 3.68
N PRO A 131 11.02 -11.04 2.57
CA PRO A 131 10.53 -10.41 1.35
C PRO A 131 9.13 -9.85 1.57
N GLY A 132 8.89 -8.64 1.09
CA GLY A 132 7.57 -8.01 1.04
C GLY A 132 6.68 -8.61 -0.05
N ASP A 133 5.38 -8.36 0.06
CA ASP A 133 4.42 -8.86 -0.91
C ASP A 133 4.54 -8.15 -2.26
N THR A 134 4.36 -8.88 -3.34
CA THR A 134 4.29 -8.32 -4.70
C THR A 134 2.90 -7.75 -4.97
N VAL A 135 2.85 -6.53 -5.48
CA VAL A 135 1.62 -5.86 -5.90
C VAL A 135 1.47 -5.95 -7.42
N VAL A 136 0.52 -6.75 -7.89
CA VAL A 136 0.18 -6.83 -9.30
C VAL A 136 -0.86 -5.78 -9.65
N THR A 137 -0.53 -4.90 -10.59
CA THR A 137 -1.39 -3.80 -11.04
C THR A 137 -2.28 -4.23 -12.20
N THR A 138 -3.20 -3.37 -12.59
CA THR A 138 -3.99 -3.55 -13.83
C THR A 138 -3.30 -2.94 -15.07
N LEU A 139 -2.16 -2.30 -14.89
CA LEU A 139 -1.40 -1.67 -15.97
C LEU A 139 -0.87 -2.72 -16.95
N ASN A 140 -0.95 -2.42 -18.23
CA ASN A 140 -0.39 -3.24 -19.31
C ASN A 140 0.79 -2.51 -19.94
N TYR A 141 1.95 -3.16 -19.97
CA TYR A 141 3.18 -2.55 -20.48
C TYR A 141 3.04 -2.09 -21.93
N LYS A 142 2.47 -2.94 -22.80
CA LYS A 142 2.37 -2.62 -24.22
C LYS A 142 1.43 -1.44 -24.49
N LEU A 143 0.31 -1.36 -23.77
CA LEU A 143 -0.61 -0.24 -23.88
C LEU A 143 0.02 1.05 -23.34
N GLN A 144 0.74 0.95 -22.22
CA GLN A 144 1.47 2.07 -21.64
C GLN A 144 2.52 2.62 -22.63
N GLN A 145 3.34 1.74 -23.21
CA GLN A 145 4.34 2.13 -24.22
C GLN A 145 3.69 2.78 -25.43
N THR A 146 2.60 2.17 -25.96
CA THR A 146 1.90 2.72 -27.12
C THR A 146 1.31 4.11 -26.81
N ALA A 147 0.72 4.30 -25.63
CA ALA A 147 0.18 5.60 -25.21
C ALA A 147 1.28 6.65 -25.02
N TYR A 148 2.44 6.24 -24.48
CA TYR A 148 3.59 7.11 -24.29
C TYR A 148 4.17 7.58 -25.64
N ASP A 149 4.32 6.65 -26.59
CA ASP A 149 4.82 6.93 -27.94
C ASP A 149 3.83 7.80 -28.74
N ALA A 150 2.53 7.52 -28.63
CA ALA A 150 1.49 8.30 -29.28
C ALA A 150 1.42 9.77 -28.81
N LEU A 151 1.74 10.02 -27.54
CA LEU A 151 1.83 11.38 -27.00
C LEU A 151 3.03 12.16 -27.56
N GLY A 152 4.08 11.44 -27.99
CA GLY A 152 5.26 12.04 -28.62
C GLY A 152 5.92 13.10 -27.75
N SER A 153 6.12 14.30 -28.33
CA SER A 153 6.69 15.47 -27.64
C SER A 153 5.64 16.42 -27.07
N HIS A 154 4.36 16.07 -27.08
CA HIS A 154 3.30 16.92 -26.59
C HIS A 154 3.15 16.79 -25.09
N ASP A 155 2.94 17.91 -24.41
CA ASP A 155 2.55 17.93 -23.01
C ASP A 155 1.06 17.54 -22.90
N GLY A 156 0.78 16.61 -21.99
CA GLY A 156 -0.57 16.10 -21.79
C GLY A 156 -0.63 14.79 -21.06
N ALA A 157 -1.81 14.20 -21.01
CA ALA A 157 -2.03 12.90 -20.37
C ALA A 157 -2.91 11.99 -21.23
N VAL A 158 -2.63 10.67 -21.16
CA VAL A 158 -3.43 9.61 -21.77
C VAL A 158 -3.80 8.62 -20.69
N ILE A 159 -5.10 8.33 -20.57
CA ILE A 159 -5.60 7.26 -19.67
C ILE A 159 -6.39 6.28 -20.52
N VAL A 160 -6.02 5.00 -20.41
CA VAL A 160 -6.74 3.88 -21.03
C VAL A 160 -7.43 3.10 -19.92
N MET A 161 -8.75 2.98 -20.00
CA MET A 161 -9.57 2.33 -18.99
C MET A 161 -10.52 1.32 -19.61
N GLU A 162 -10.74 0.21 -18.93
CA GLU A 162 -11.78 -0.75 -19.25
C GLU A 162 -13.11 -0.28 -18.64
N PRO A 163 -14.12 0.13 -19.47
CA PRO A 163 -15.34 0.75 -18.93
C PRO A 163 -16.19 -0.18 -18.07
N SER A 164 -16.15 -1.49 -18.34
CA SER A 164 -16.96 -2.50 -17.65
C SER A 164 -16.51 -2.75 -16.20
N THR A 165 -15.22 -2.56 -15.91
CA THR A 165 -14.62 -2.89 -14.62
C THR A 165 -14.03 -1.67 -13.91
N GLY A 166 -13.81 -0.56 -14.65
CA GLY A 166 -13.09 0.61 -14.16
C GLY A 166 -11.57 0.41 -14.04
N LYS A 167 -11.02 -0.70 -14.53
CA LYS A 167 -9.57 -0.96 -14.49
C LYS A 167 -8.82 0.03 -15.37
N ILE A 168 -7.80 0.67 -14.81
CA ILE A 168 -6.86 1.49 -15.56
C ILE A 168 -5.80 0.58 -16.16
N LEU A 169 -5.73 0.55 -17.49
CA LEU A 169 -4.81 -0.30 -18.24
C LEU A 169 -3.54 0.43 -18.65
N ALA A 170 -3.61 1.75 -18.83
CA ALA A 170 -2.46 2.63 -19.04
C ALA A 170 -2.75 4.02 -18.48
N MET A 171 -1.72 4.67 -17.95
CA MET A 171 -1.75 6.03 -17.44
C MET A 171 -0.41 6.70 -17.73
N VAL A 172 -0.40 7.61 -18.70
CA VAL A 172 0.77 8.36 -19.14
C VAL A 172 0.55 9.83 -18.90
N SER A 173 1.58 10.54 -18.47
CA SER A 173 1.59 12.00 -18.43
C SER A 173 2.96 12.52 -18.86
N LYS A 174 2.98 13.64 -19.59
CA LYS A 174 4.19 14.37 -19.99
C LYS A 174 4.07 15.83 -19.62
N PRO A 175 5.15 16.47 -19.16
CA PRO A 175 6.50 15.97 -19.03
C PRO A 175 6.62 14.87 -17.95
N ALA A 176 7.43 13.85 -18.24
CA ALA A 176 7.74 12.77 -17.30
C ALA A 176 8.99 13.09 -16.47
N PHE A 177 9.24 12.30 -15.43
CA PHE A 177 10.44 12.41 -14.58
C PHE A 177 11.07 11.02 -14.40
N ASP A 178 12.35 10.97 -14.01
CA ASP A 178 13.04 9.73 -13.63
C ASP A 178 12.79 9.50 -12.12
N PRO A 179 12.10 8.44 -11.72
CA PRO A 179 11.72 8.17 -10.33
C PRO A 179 12.89 7.72 -9.45
#